data_f27db3a0d1e7ee77b9a4c0f47e87f347
#
_entry.id   f27db3a0d1e7ee77b9a4c0f47e87f347
#
_cell.length_a   1.000
_cell.length_b   1.000
_cell.length_c   1.000
_cell.angle_alpha   90.00
_cell.angle_beta   90.00
_cell.angle_gamma   90.00
#
_symmetry.space_group_name_H-M   'P 1'
#
loop_
_entity.id
_entity.type
_entity.pdbx_description
1 polymer ?
#
loop_
_entity_poly.entity_id
_entity_poly.type
_entity_poly.pdbx_seq_one_letter_code
_entity_poly.pdbx_strand_id
1 'polypeptide(L)'
;MRKIDLAIYDDFVSPSYLEAIQSACDPSSTPWYFQGSQSLTDYDDALIEDFGFSIGILPPWQPDQFDDTPIATLIKPLIYRIKDIAKADHILRCRLDMTVLHDRYLHPPHIDIGQPHVACIVYVNDSDGDTVIYDHKTKWAKEYCDTGNLPIRERIAPKAGRMVLFDGNYLHTGYSPSEHQTRILINTVLS
;
A
#
# COMPACT_ATOMS: atom_id res chain seq x y z
N MET A 1 19.84 -4.09 5.23
CA MET A 1 18.87 -3.20 4.55
C MET A 1 19.44 -1.77 4.43
N ARG A 2 19.30 -1.11 3.27
CA ARG A 2 19.69 0.29 3.10
C ARG A 2 18.73 1.16 3.95
N LYS A 3 19.27 2.19 4.63
CA LYS A 3 18.42 3.17 5.32
C LYS A 3 17.69 4.02 4.27
N ILE A 4 16.47 3.65 3.94
CA ILE A 4 15.56 4.41 3.09
C ILE A 4 14.75 5.31 4.01
N ASP A 5 14.76 6.61 3.72
CA ASP A 5 13.93 7.56 4.44
C ASP A 5 12.62 7.77 3.68
N LEU A 6 12.71 8.31 2.45
CA LEU A 6 11.62 8.41 1.49
C LEU A 6 12.21 8.54 0.08
N ALA A 7 11.65 7.83 -0.89
CA ALA A 7 12.01 7.93 -2.29
C ALA A 7 10.77 7.71 -3.18
N ILE A 8 10.61 8.54 -4.19
CA ILE A 8 9.51 8.49 -5.15
C ILE A 8 10.11 8.29 -6.54
N TYR A 9 9.56 7.35 -7.30
CA TYR A 9 9.98 7.02 -8.66
C TYR A 9 8.76 7.07 -9.58
N ASP A 10 8.70 8.07 -10.45
CA ASP A 10 7.71 8.13 -11.52
C ASP A 10 8.09 7.16 -12.65
N ASP A 11 7.07 6.70 -13.37
CA ASP A 11 7.23 5.80 -14.51
C ASP A 11 8.09 4.55 -14.19
N PHE A 12 7.98 4.06 -12.94
CA PHE A 12 8.74 2.91 -12.46
C PHE A 12 8.34 1.61 -13.15
N VAL A 13 7.05 1.45 -13.42
CA VAL A 13 6.52 0.31 -14.17
C VAL A 13 6.43 0.70 -15.63
N SER A 14 7.01 -0.11 -16.53
CA SER A 14 6.94 0.15 -17.97
C SER A 14 5.49 0.10 -18.48
N PRO A 15 5.13 0.89 -19.52
CA PRO A 15 3.73 1.02 -19.96
C PRO A 15 3.03 -0.31 -20.24
N SER A 16 3.63 -1.19 -21.04
CA SER A 16 3.02 -2.49 -21.40
C SER A 16 2.85 -3.42 -20.19
N TYR A 17 3.77 -3.35 -19.22
CA TYR A 17 3.66 -4.15 -18.01
C TYR A 17 2.60 -3.58 -17.07
N LEU A 18 2.52 -2.26 -16.97
CA LEU A 18 1.47 -1.58 -16.22
C LEU A 18 0.08 -1.92 -16.78
N GLU A 19 -0.10 -1.89 -18.09
CA GLU A 19 -1.34 -2.28 -18.76
C GLU A 19 -1.74 -3.72 -18.44
N ALA A 20 -0.78 -4.66 -18.44
CA ALA A 20 -1.03 -6.04 -18.03
C ALA A 20 -1.49 -6.15 -16.57
N ILE A 21 -0.85 -5.39 -15.65
CA ILE A 21 -1.24 -5.34 -14.24
C ILE A 21 -2.64 -4.72 -14.10
N GLN A 22 -2.93 -3.61 -14.77
CA GLN A 22 -4.24 -2.96 -14.76
C GLN A 22 -5.35 -3.90 -15.22
N SER A 23 -5.11 -4.63 -16.32
CA SER A 23 -6.05 -5.62 -16.83
C SER A 23 -6.30 -6.77 -15.85
N ALA A 24 -5.24 -7.22 -15.15
CA ALA A 24 -5.36 -8.26 -14.14
C ALA A 24 -6.01 -7.77 -12.84
N CYS A 25 -6.08 -6.46 -12.61
CA CYS A 25 -6.71 -5.84 -11.45
C CYS A 25 -8.13 -5.33 -11.72
N ASP A 26 -8.66 -5.49 -12.95
CA ASP A 26 -9.98 -4.97 -13.32
C ASP A 26 -11.07 -5.55 -12.40
N PRO A 27 -11.76 -4.72 -11.58
CA PRO A 27 -12.77 -5.17 -10.64
C PRO A 27 -13.98 -5.84 -11.31
N SER A 28 -14.20 -5.62 -12.62
CA SER A 28 -15.28 -6.26 -13.36
C SER A 28 -15.01 -7.72 -13.71
N SER A 29 -13.75 -8.15 -13.69
CA SER A 29 -13.31 -9.48 -14.11
C SER A 29 -12.49 -10.25 -13.07
N THR A 30 -11.94 -9.55 -12.08
CA THR A 30 -11.09 -10.15 -11.06
C THR A 30 -11.78 -10.12 -9.69
N PRO A 31 -11.85 -11.26 -8.98
CA PRO A 31 -12.44 -11.30 -7.65
C PRO A 31 -11.56 -10.55 -6.63
N TRP A 32 -12.17 -9.57 -5.95
CA TRP A 32 -11.60 -8.84 -4.85
C TRP A 32 -12.28 -9.25 -3.54
N TYR A 33 -11.51 -9.33 -2.48
CA TYR A 33 -12.00 -9.75 -1.16
C TYR A 33 -12.25 -8.54 -0.29
N PHE A 34 -13.47 -8.41 0.23
CA PHE A 34 -13.85 -7.34 1.14
C PHE A 34 -13.00 -7.37 2.41
N GLN A 35 -12.52 -6.19 2.80
CA GLN A 35 -11.83 -5.95 4.07
C GLN A 35 -12.64 -4.95 4.88
N GLY A 36 -13.07 -5.33 6.07
CA GLY A 36 -13.81 -4.44 6.97
C GLY A 36 -12.95 -3.32 7.56
N SER A 37 -11.62 -3.49 7.54
CA SER A 37 -10.64 -2.45 7.85
C SER A 37 -9.40 -2.60 6.99
N GLN A 38 -8.91 -1.50 6.44
CA GLN A 38 -7.68 -1.44 5.64
C GLN A 38 -6.43 -1.23 6.52
N SER A 39 -6.58 -0.58 7.64
CA SER A 39 -5.48 -0.14 8.51
C SER A 39 -5.13 -1.12 9.63
N LEU A 40 -5.82 -2.26 9.75
CA LEU A 40 -5.63 -3.27 10.82
C LEU A 40 -5.71 -2.68 12.25
N THR A 41 -6.43 -1.60 12.43
CA THR A 41 -6.69 -1.05 13.75
C THR A 41 -7.81 -1.87 14.40
N ASP A 42 -7.53 -2.49 15.56
CA ASP A 42 -8.57 -3.10 16.41
C ASP A 42 -9.37 -1.97 17.09
N TYR A 43 -10.17 -1.27 16.33
CA TYR A 43 -11.18 -0.41 16.90
C TYR A 43 -12.41 -1.26 17.17
N ASP A 44 -12.82 -1.35 18.44
CA ASP A 44 -14.04 -2.03 18.88
C ASP A 44 -15.33 -1.34 18.38
N ASP A 45 -15.21 -0.21 17.69
CA ASP A 45 -16.36 0.55 17.19
C ASP A 45 -16.71 0.15 15.76
N ALA A 46 -17.82 -0.56 15.65
CA ALA A 46 -18.45 -1.05 14.42
C ALA A 46 -18.88 0.05 13.40
N LEU A 47 -18.35 1.25 13.48
CA LEU A 47 -18.74 2.42 12.68
C LEU A 47 -17.56 3.05 11.94
N ILE A 48 -16.40 2.40 11.89
CA ILE A 48 -15.27 2.95 11.15
C ILE A 48 -15.46 2.62 9.67
N GLU A 49 -15.59 3.65 8.85
CA GLU A 49 -15.71 3.54 7.40
C GLU A 49 -14.36 3.22 6.72
N ASP A 50 -13.53 2.41 7.40
CA ASP A 50 -12.17 2.02 6.95
C ASP A 50 -12.18 0.77 6.07
N PHE A 51 -13.23 0.55 5.32
CA PHE A 51 -13.37 -0.63 4.47
C PHE A 51 -12.63 -0.46 3.13
N GLY A 52 -12.39 -1.58 2.48
CA GLY A 52 -11.84 -1.66 1.13
C GLY A 52 -11.82 -3.11 0.65
N PHE A 53 -10.97 -3.37 -0.33
CA PHE A 53 -10.83 -4.70 -0.91
C PHE A 53 -9.37 -5.05 -1.09
N SER A 54 -9.04 -6.34 -1.04
CA SER A 54 -7.66 -6.78 -1.28
C SER A 54 -7.58 -8.10 -2.03
N ILE A 55 -6.40 -8.32 -2.64
CA ILE A 55 -5.98 -9.61 -3.19
C ILE A 55 -4.62 -9.93 -2.61
N GLY A 56 -4.48 -11.10 -1.96
CA GLY A 56 -3.19 -11.59 -1.47
C GLY A 56 -2.26 -11.92 -2.64
N ILE A 57 -1.00 -11.56 -2.51
CA ILE A 57 0.08 -11.87 -3.46
C ILE A 57 1.17 -12.71 -2.78
N LEU A 58 1.51 -12.34 -1.55
CA LEU A 58 2.39 -13.07 -0.67
C LEU A 58 1.76 -13.03 0.72
N PRO A 59 1.36 -14.20 1.28
CA PRO A 59 0.66 -14.25 2.56
C PRO A 59 1.55 -13.77 3.70
N PRO A 60 0.98 -13.09 4.70
CA PRO A 60 1.70 -12.71 5.90
C PRO A 60 2.27 -13.97 6.59
N TRP A 61 3.44 -13.82 7.20
CA TRP A 61 4.13 -14.88 7.96
C TRP A 61 4.81 -16.00 7.13
N GLN A 62 4.84 -15.87 5.80
CA GLN A 62 5.59 -16.75 4.91
C GLN A 62 6.51 -15.91 4.02
N PRO A 63 7.61 -15.36 4.56
CA PRO A 63 8.52 -14.50 3.80
C PRO A 63 8.99 -15.16 2.50
N ASP A 64 9.04 -14.36 1.44
CA ASP A 64 9.48 -14.75 0.08
C ASP A 64 8.63 -15.85 -0.60
N GLN A 65 7.50 -16.28 -0.01
CA GLN A 65 6.60 -17.29 -0.60
C GLN A 65 5.37 -16.63 -1.23
N PHE A 66 5.37 -16.54 -2.55
CA PHE A 66 4.24 -16.02 -3.31
C PHE A 66 3.12 -17.05 -3.43
N ASP A 67 1.88 -16.55 -3.45
CA ASP A 67 0.72 -17.39 -3.77
C ASP A 67 0.82 -17.94 -5.20
N ASP A 68 0.31 -19.15 -5.41
CA ASP A 68 0.25 -19.80 -6.74
C ASP A 68 -1.00 -19.35 -7.49
N THR A 69 -1.04 -18.06 -7.84
CA THR A 69 -2.13 -17.45 -8.61
C THR A 69 -1.58 -16.72 -9.83
N PRO A 70 -2.37 -16.57 -10.91
CA PRO A 70 -1.93 -15.83 -12.10
C PRO A 70 -1.50 -14.40 -11.78
N ILE A 71 -2.22 -13.69 -10.90
CA ILE A 71 -1.91 -12.32 -10.53
C ILE A 71 -0.63 -12.23 -9.71
N ALA A 72 -0.40 -13.17 -8.79
CA ALA A 72 0.86 -13.23 -8.03
C ALA A 72 2.05 -13.54 -8.96
N THR A 73 1.88 -14.45 -9.92
CA THR A 73 2.89 -14.76 -10.94
C THR A 73 3.22 -13.54 -11.79
N LEU A 74 2.20 -12.75 -12.19
CA LEU A 74 2.38 -11.51 -12.94
C LEU A 74 3.16 -10.46 -12.14
N ILE A 75 2.83 -10.25 -10.86
CA ILE A 75 3.40 -9.18 -10.02
C ILE A 75 4.80 -9.54 -9.47
N LYS A 76 5.09 -10.81 -9.28
CA LYS A 76 6.33 -11.32 -8.66
C LYS A 76 7.63 -10.70 -9.20
N PRO A 77 7.85 -10.54 -10.53
CA PRO A 77 9.07 -9.91 -11.05
C PRO A 77 9.22 -8.45 -10.61
N LEU A 78 8.12 -7.71 -10.50
CA LEU A 78 8.11 -6.33 -10.02
C LEU A 78 8.57 -6.28 -8.55
N ILE A 79 8.09 -7.19 -7.72
CA ILE A 79 8.43 -7.21 -6.30
C ILE A 79 9.91 -7.59 -6.08
N TYR A 80 10.47 -8.49 -6.86
CA TYR A 80 11.91 -8.76 -6.80
C TYR A 80 12.74 -7.53 -7.20
N ARG A 81 12.35 -6.82 -8.24
CA ARG A 81 13.01 -5.55 -8.60
C ARG A 81 12.96 -4.52 -7.47
N ILE A 82 11.82 -4.42 -6.77
CA ILE A 82 11.66 -3.54 -5.61
C ILE A 82 12.57 -3.99 -4.46
N LYS A 83 12.61 -5.30 -4.16
CA LYS A 83 13.48 -5.89 -3.15
C LYS A 83 14.95 -5.54 -3.40
N ASP A 84 15.42 -5.65 -4.65
CA ASP A 84 16.79 -5.31 -5.04
C ASP A 84 17.11 -3.82 -4.84
N ILE A 85 16.19 -2.93 -5.21
CA ILE A 85 16.34 -1.47 -5.03
C ILE A 85 16.38 -1.11 -3.55
N ALA A 86 15.49 -1.70 -2.75
CA ALA A 86 15.45 -1.52 -1.31
C ALA A 86 16.65 -2.15 -0.59
N LYS A 87 17.39 -3.05 -1.25
CA LYS A 87 18.43 -3.90 -0.66
C LYS A 87 17.90 -4.64 0.57
N ALA A 88 16.70 -5.18 0.42
CA ALA A 88 16.02 -5.92 1.46
C ALA A 88 16.40 -7.40 1.42
N ASP A 89 16.45 -8.04 2.59
CA ASP A 89 16.75 -9.47 2.70
C ASP A 89 15.51 -10.32 2.42
N HIS A 90 14.32 -9.84 2.86
CA HIS A 90 13.07 -10.58 2.72
C HIS A 90 11.91 -9.70 2.26
N ILE A 91 10.96 -10.33 1.56
CA ILE A 91 9.61 -9.81 1.30
C ILE A 91 8.73 -10.41 2.39
N LEU A 92 8.20 -9.56 3.29
CA LEU A 92 7.41 -10.00 4.44
C LEU A 92 5.92 -10.11 4.12
N ARG A 93 5.41 -9.26 3.23
CA ARG A 93 4.02 -9.21 2.80
C ARG A 93 3.93 -8.51 1.45
N CYS A 94 3.04 -9.00 0.61
CA CYS A 94 2.61 -8.29 -0.59
C CYS A 94 1.13 -8.51 -0.82
N ARG A 95 0.39 -7.43 -1.10
CA ARG A 95 -1.03 -7.49 -1.46
C ARG A 95 -1.38 -6.36 -2.42
N LEU A 96 -2.41 -6.58 -3.20
CA LEU A 96 -3.14 -5.51 -3.88
C LEU A 96 -4.19 -4.98 -2.91
N ASP A 97 -4.29 -3.66 -2.83
CA ASP A 97 -5.32 -2.96 -2.07
C ASP A 97 -6.12 -2.06 -3.00
N MET A 98 -7.44 -2.03 -2.81
CA MET A 98 -8.34 -1.16 -3.53
C MET A 98 -9.24 -0.45 -2.53
N THR A 99 -9.22 0.87 -2.56
CA THR A 99 -10.25 1.74 -1.98
C THR A 99 -11.15 2.25 -3.09
N VAL A 100 -12.43 2.44 -2.77
CA VAL A 100 -13.45 2.88 -3.73
C VAL A 100 -13.87 4.31 -3.44
N LEU A 101 -14.58 4.92 -4.38
CA LEU A 101 -15.17 6.25 -4.23
C LEU A 101 -15.92 6.38 -2.89
N HIS A 102 -15.44 7.25 -2.02
CA HIS A 102 -15.98 7.44 -0.67
C HIS A 102 -15.64 8.82 -0.10
N ASP A 103 -16.04 9.87 -0.79
CA ASP A 103 -16.01 11.29 -0.37
C ASP A 103 -14.71 11.73 0.33
N ARG A 104 -13.54 11.34 -0.17
CA ARG A 104 -12.22 11.61 0.43
C ARG A 104 -12.11 11.20 1.90
N TYR A 105 -12.74 10.10 2.28
CA TYR A 105 -12.56 9.56 3.63
C TYR A 105 -11.07 9.32 3.92
N LEU A 106 -10.59 9.87 5.04
CA LEU A 106 -9.22 9.64 5.51
C LEU A 106 -9.20 8.38 6.37
N HIS A 107 -8.54 7.35 5.88
CA HIS A 107 -8.40 6.10 6.62
C HIS A 107 -7.58 6.30 7.90
N PRO A 108 -7.76 5.48 8.94
CA PRO A 108 -6.97 5.58 10.17
C PRO A 108 -5.46 5.47 9.91
N PRO A 109 -4.65 6.32 10.52
CA PRO A 109 -3.21 6.27 10.39
C PRO A 109 -2.64 5.03 11.06
N HIS A 110 -1.64 4.42 10.43
CA HIS A 110 -1.05 3.17 10.90
C HIS A 110 0.41 3.03 10.47
N ILE A 111 1.06 2.00 10.97
CA ILE A 111 2.26 1.39 10.39
C ILE A 111 1.92 -0.05 10.01
N ASP A 112 2.54 -0.57 8.96
CA ASP A 112 2.22 -1.91 8.45
C ASP A 112 2.53 -3.04 9.43
N ILE A 113 3.68 -2.96 10.12
CA ILE A 113 4.14 -3.95 11.11
C ILE A 113 4.95 -3.27 12.22
N GLY A 114 4.94 -3.85 13.43
CA GLY A 114 5.60 -3.29 14.62
C GLY A 114 7.13 -3.49 14.70
N GLN A 115 7.79 -3.91 13.62
CA GLN A 115 9.25 -4.06 13.55
C GLN A 115 9.83 -3.18 12.44
N PRO A 116 11.16 -2.87 12.48
CA PRO A 116 11.79 -2.08 11.42
C PRO A 116 11.60 -2.71 10.04
N HIS A 117 11.06 -1.95 9.09
CA HIS A 117 10.79 -2.40 7.74
C HIS A 117 10.83 -1.23 6.74
N VAL A 118 10.86 -1.56 5.47
CA VAL A 118 10.60 -0.63 4.38
C VAL A 118 9.19 -0.90 3.85
N ALA A 119 8.37 0.13 3.79
CA ALA A 119 7.09 0.11 3.11
C ALA A 119 7.28 0.52 1.64
N CYS A 120 6.61 -0.18 0.76
CA CYS A 120 6.59 0.13 -0.67
C CYS A 120 5.16 0.17 -1.19
N ILE A 121 4.82 1.23 -1.90
CA ILE A 121 3.56 1.38 -2.60
C ILE A 121 3.86 1.54 -4.09
N VAL A 122 3.20 0.75 -4.95
CA VAL A 122 3.17 0.99 -6.40
C VAL A 122 1.72 1.25 -6.80
N TYR A 123 1.45 2.44 -7.35
CA TYR A 123 0.09 2.77 -7.80
C TYR A 123 -0.19 2.12 -9.15
N VAL A 124 -1.33 1.44 -9.23
CA VAL A 124 -1.79 0.75 -10.44
C VAL A 124 -2.56 1.70 -11.36
N ASN A 125 -3.29 2.66 -10.79
CA ASN A 125 -4.06 3.65 -11.54
C ASN A 125 -3.84 5.06 -11.00
N ASP A 126 -4.20 6.06 -11.81
CA ASP A 126 -4.35 7.43 -11.34
C ASP A 126 -5.55 7.53 -10.40
N SER A 127 -5.45 8.35 -9.37
CA SER A 127 -6.53 8.61 -8.43
C SER A 127 -6.29 9.92 -7.69
N ASP A 128 -7.33 10.45 -7.05
CA ASP A 128 -7.29 11.63 -6.19
C ASP A 128 -7.23 11.28 -4.68
N GLY A 129 -7.13 9.98 -4.36
CA GLY A 129 -6.96 9.49 -2.99
C GLY A 129 -5.49 9.49 -2.54
N ASP A 130 -4.96 10.63 -2.10
CA ASP A 130 -3.54 10.78 -1.73
C ASP A 130 -3.10 9.81 -0.62
N THR A 131 -1.83 9.39 -0.68
CA THR A 131 -1.14 8.81 0.48
C THR A 131 -0.52 9.94 1.30
N VAL A 132 -0.70 9.89 2.62
CA VAL A 132 -0.11 10.85 3.56
C VAL A 132 0.90 10.14 4.45
N ILE A 133 2.11 10.64 4.49
CA ILE A 133 3.17 10.20 5.40
C ILE A 133 3.40 11.33 6.40
N TYR A 134 3.27 11.04 7.70
CA TYR A 134 3.49 12.02 8.76
C TYR A 134 4.96 12.06 9.19
N ASP A 135 5.44 13.20 9.64
CA ASP A 135 6.78 13.31 10.24
C ASP A 135 6.77 12.82 11.69
N HIS A 136 6.27 11.61 11.85
CA HIS A 136 6.16 10.90 13.12
C HIS A 136 6.48 9.42 12.93
N LYS A 137 7.46 8.92 13.68
CA LYS A 137 7.85 7.51 13.68
C LYS A 137 7.38 6.83 14.95
N THR A 138 6.78 5.65 14.78
CA THR A 138 6.35 4.79 15.88
C THR A 138 6.80 3.34 15.67
N LYS A 139 6.76 2.55 16.73
CA LYS A 139 6.96 1.08 16.70
C LYS A 139 5.67 0.33 17.01
N TRP A 140 4.60 1.04 17.30
CA TRP A 140 3.32 0.46 17.71
C TRP A 140 2.30 0.66 16.60
N ALA A 141 1.90 -0.43 15.95
CA ALA A 141 0.91 -0.40 14.88
C ALA A 141 -0.45 0.16 15.32
N LYS A 142 -0.72 0.14 16.63
CA LYS A 142 -1.97 0.59 17.24
C LYS A 142 -1.85 1.95 17.95
N GLU A 143 -0.76 2.68 17.77
CA GLU A 143 -0.64 4.00 18.38
C GLU A 143 -1.62 4.96 17.71
N TYR A 144 -2.69 5.26 18.42
CA TYR A 144 -3.61 6.31 17.98
C TYR A 144 -2.92 7.67 18.15
N CYS A 145 -2.76 8.35 17.05
CA CYS A 145 -2.31 9.73 17.04
C CYS A 145 -3.45 10.63 16.56
N ASP A 146 -3.70 11.71 17.28
CA ASP A 146 -4.48 12.82 16.75
C ASP A 146 -3.70 13.44 15.58
N THR A 147 -3.99 12.95 14.37
CA THR A 147 -3.29 13.38 13.15
C THR A 147 -3.55 14.81 12.78
N GLY A 148 -4.57 15.46 13.38
CA GLY A 148 -4.84 16.89 13.18
C GLY A 148 -3.69 17.79 13.60
N ASN A 149 -2.84 17.31 14.53
CA ASN A 149 -1.69 18.04 15.05
C ASN A 149 -0.33 17.50 14.56
N LEU A 150 -0.30 16.42 13.79
CA LEU A 150 0.94 15.86 13.28
C LEU A 150 1.40 16.57 12.00
N PRO A 151 2.66 17.00 11.93
CA PRO A 151 3.21 17.55 10.72
C PRO A 151 3.21 16.48 9.60
N ILE A 152 2.74 16.88 8.44
CA ILE A 152 2.81 16.04 7.23
C ILE A 152 4.23 16.14 6.68
N ARG A 153 4.89 14.98 6.54
CA ARG A 153 6.17 14.87 5.87
C ARG A 153 6.04 14.92 4.36
N GLU A 154 5.06 14.16 3.83
CA GLU A 154 4.81 14.11 2.40
C GLU A 154 3.35 13.74 2.13
N ARG A 155 2.79 14.32 1.07
CA ARG A 155 1.49 13.99 0.50
C ARG A 155 1.69 13.57 -0.95
N ILE A 156 1.35 12.34 -1.28
CA ILE A 156 1.69 11.72 -2.54
C ILE A 156 0.42 11.37 -3.30
N ALA A 157 0.19 12.06 -4.41
CA ALA A 157 -0.91 11.75 -5.32
C ALA A 157 -0.64 10.42 -6.03
N PRO A 158 -1.63 9.51 -6.10
CA PRO A 158 -1.56 8.31 -6.90
C PRO A 158 -1.38 8.65 -8.37
N LYS A 159 -0.32 8.12 -8.97
CA LYS A 159 -0.04 8.18 -10.41
C LYS A 159 0.27 6.78 -10.89
N ALA A 160 -0.39 6.33 -11.92
CA ALA A 160 -0.19 5.00 -12.50
C ALA A 160 1.29 4.74 -12.82
N GLY A 161 1.83 3.62 -12.32
CA GLY A 161 3.24 3.26 -12.48
C GLY A 161 4.22 3.94 -11.52
N ARG A 162 3.77 4.86 -10.65
CA ARG A 162 4.60 5.48 -9.60
C ARG A 162 4.87 4.48 -8.48
N MET A 163 6.13 4.43 -8.05
CA MET A 163 6.56 3.70 -6.86
C MET A 163 7.00 4.67 -5.76
N VAL A 164 6.61 4.36 -4.52
CA VAL A 164 7.04 5.06 -3.31
C VAL A 164 7.68 4.06 -2.36
N LEU A 165 8.90 4.36 -1.91
CA LEU A 165 9.62 3.61 -0.88
C LEU A 165 9.83 4.52 0.33
N PHE A 166 9.52 4.06 1.53
CA PHE A 166 9.75 4.83 2.74
C PHE A 166 10.04 3.95 3.96
N ASP A 167 10.65 4.56 4.99
CA ASP A 167 10.81 3.89 6.29
C ASP A 167 9.44 3.56 6.86
N GLY A 168 9.11 2.28 6.97
CA GLY A 168 7.80 1.81 7.39
C GLY A 168 7.42 2.14 8.83
N ASN A 169 8.37 2.67 9.64
CA ASN A 169 8.05 3.20 10.96
C ASN A 169 7.39 4.59 10.91
N TYR A 170 7.37 5.27 9.76
CA TYR A 170 6.56 6.49 9.63
C TYR A 170 5.08 6.14 9.68
N LEU A 171 4.36 6.86 10.56
CA LEU A 171 2.91 6.81 10.57
C LEU A 171 2.40 7.30 9.21
N HIS A 172 1.51 6.54 8.61
CA HIS A 172 0.99 6.87 7.29
C HIS A 172 -0.47 6.44 7.12
N THR A 173 -1.12 7.01 6.12
CA THR A 173 -2.50 6.70 5.77
C THR A 173 -2.76 7.02 4.30
N GLY A 174 -3.99 6.80 3.84
CA GLY A 174 -4.48 7.18 2.53
C GLY A 174 -5.88 7.75 2.59
N TYR A 175 -6.22 8.52 1.58
CA TYR A 175 -7.60 8.92 1.33
C TYR A 175 -8.29 7.94 0.39
N SER A 176 -9.59 7.72 0.59
CA SER A 176 -10.45 7.22 -0.47
C SER A 176 -10.59 8.27 -1.56
N PRO A 177 -10.79 7.87 -2.83
CA PRO A 177 -11.03 8.83 -3.89
C PRO A 177 -12.39 9.53 -3.76
N SER A 178 -12.51 10.72 -4.33
CA SER A 178 -13.75 11.50 -4.42
C SER A 178 -14.18 11.79 -5.87
N GLU A 179 -13.26 11.73 -6.81
CA GLU A 179 -13.50 11.99 -8.24
C GLU A 179 -13.22 10.74 -9.11
N HIS A 180 -12.45 9.76 -8.58
CA HIS A 180 -12.14 8.50 -9.24
C HIS A 180 -12.94 7.35 -8.63
N GLN A 181 -13.28 6.35 -9.44
CA GLN A 181 -14.03 5.18 -8.96
C GLN A 181 -13.22 4.33 -7.96
N THR A 182 -11.92 4.23 -8.21
CA THR A 182 -11.04 3.38 -7.41
C THR A 182 -9.66 4.02 -7.24
N ARG A 183 -9.00 3.61 -6.18
CA ARG A 183 -7.57 3.77 -5.95
C ARG A 183 -6.99 2.38 -5.71
N ILE A 184 -6.21 1.89 -6.67
CA ILE A 184 -5.61 0.55 -6.62
C ILE A 184 -4.10 0.69 -6.46
N LEU A 185 -3.54 -0.07 -5.55
CA LEU A 185 -2.09 -0.10 -5.31
C LEU A 185 -1.59 -1.50 -4.94
N ILE A 186 -0.31 -1.72 -5.17
CA ILE A 186 0.44 -2.87 -4.66
C ILE A 186 1.17 -2.39 -3.40
N ASN A 187 0.80 -2.95 -2.25
CA ASN A 187 1.46 -2.71 -0.97
C ASN A 187 2.45 -3.84 -0.68
N THR A 188 3.70 -3.49 -0.40
CA THR A 188 4.76 -4.46 -0.11
C THR A 188 5.54 -4.04 1.11
N VAL A 189 5.75 -4.98 2.03
CA VAL A 189 6.55 -4.82 3.24
C VAL A 189 7.83 -5.64 3.11
N LEU A 190 8.97 -4.99 3.34
CA LEU A 190 10.32 -5.53 3.12
C LEU A 190 11.18 -5.41 4.39
N SER A 191 12.07 -6.38 4.64
CA SER A 191 13.05 -6.34 5.75
C SER A 191 14.45 -6.64 5.27
#